data_6ba12029c3ba93009ac8e41eadbaecae
#
_entry.id   6ba12029c3ba93009ac8e41eadbaecae
#
_cell.length_a   1.000
_cell.length_b   1.000
_cell.length_c   1.000
_cell.angle_alpha   90.00
_cell.angle_beta   90.00
_cell.angle_gamma   90.00
#
_symmetry.space_group_name_H-M   'P 1'
#
loop_
_entity.id
_entity.type
_entity.pdbx_description
1 polymer ?
#
loop_
_entity_poly.entity_id
_entity_poly.type
_entity_poly.pdbx_seq_one_letter_code
_entity_poly.pdbx_strand_id
1 'polypeptide(L)'
;DVILPGRSYAEKEGTFSNTERRVQRVRKAVEIEGDTKPDTWIFTEIMRRMGYPQPHLTPAQIMDEIASVTPSFAGISHERLDSEEVNGQGLQWPCTSKDHPGTPIMHVGKFARGLGYFRPAAYTPSMELPDEEYPLIMMTGRILYHYNACAMTDKTEGINQIAGESFIELNTEDAQKLGVEDGEMVSISSRRGTIQAKATVSYKTNPGECWMPFHY
;
A
#
# COMPACT_ATOMS: atom_id res chain seq x y z
N ASP A 1 18.15 14.72 1.27
CA ASP A 1 18.83 15.72 2.07
C ASP A 1 18.44 15.69 3.54
N VAL A 2 17.18 15.35 3.88
CA VAL A 2 16.71 15.21 5.25
C VAL A 2 16.02 13.89 5.44
N ILE A 3 16.42 13.15 6.49
CA ILE A 3 15.78 11.90 6.91
C ILE A 3 15.14 12.12 8.27
N LEU A 4 13.85 11.82 8.38
CA LEU A 4 13.09 11.90 9.63
C LEU A 4 12.67 10.47 10.02
N PRO A 5 13.43 9.78 10.88
CA PRO A 5 13.17 8.39 11.20
C PRO A 5 11.87 8.22 11.99
N GLY A 6 10.91 7.52 11.36
CA GLY A 6 9.63 7.18 11.97
C GLY A 6 9.69 5.88 12.77
N ARG A 7 8.76 5.69 13.70
CA ARG A 7 8.59 4.44 14.45
C ARG A 7 7.85 3.42 13.62
N SER A 8 8.22 2.16 13.75
CA SER A 8 7.44 1.04 13.23
C SER A 8 6.09 0.92 13.95
N TYR A 9 5.19 0.12 13.41
CA TYR A 9 3.88 -0.14 14.05
C TYR A 9 4.03 -0.82 15.42
N ALA A 10 5.09 -1.61 15.63
CA ALA A 10 5.35 -2.29 16.89
C ALA A 10 5.88 -1.36 17.99
N GLU A 11 6.40 -0.20 17.64
CA GLU A 11 7.01 0.78 18.56
C GLU A 11 6.09 1.95 18.92
N LYS A 12 4.84 1.95 18.43
CA LYS A 12 3.89 3.04 18.63
C LYS A 12 2.49 2.56 18.99
N GLU A 13 1.69 3.49 19.46
CA GLU A 13 0.26 3.30 19.68
C GLU A 13 -0.57 4.05 18.64
N GLY A 14 -1.78 3.58 18.39
CA GLY A 14 -2.71 4.22 17.48
C GLY A 14 -3.90 3.35 17.09
N THR A 15 -4.46 3.65 15.93
CA THR A 15 -5.52 2.88 15.29
C THR A 15 -5.15 2.60 13.85
N PHE A 16 -5.43 1.37 13.39
CA PHE A 16 -5.33 0.99 11.98
C PHE A 16 -6.69 0.56 11.46
N SER A 17 -6.95 0.86 10.21
CA SER A 17 -8.10 0.33 9.48
C SER A 17 -7.61 -0.71 8.48
N ASN A 18 -8.18 -1.91 8.51
CA ASN A 18 -7.83 -2.98 7.57
C ASN A 18 -8.72 -2.96 6.31
N THR A 19 -8.51 -3.89 5.39
CA THR A 19 -9.29 -4.02 4.15
C THR A 19 -10.77 -4.32 4.37
N GLU A 20 -11.15 -4.88 5.51
CA GLU A 20 -12.56 -5.05 5.93
C GLU A 20 -13.20 -3.78 6.48
N ARG A 21 -12.51 -2.64 6.44
CA ARG A 21 -12.93 -1.38 7.07
C ARG A 21 -12.98 -1.46 8.60
N ARG A 22 -12.26 -2.41 9.19
CA ARG A 22 -12.22 -2.64 10.62
C ARG A 22 -11.16 -1.77 11.27
N VAL A 23 -11.60 -0.86 12.12
CA VAL A 23 -10.72 0.01 12.93
C VAL A 23 -10.32 -0.74 14.18
N GLN A 24 -9.04 -0.91 14.39
CA GLN A 24 -8.46 -1.71 15.46
C GLN A 24 -7.36 -0.93 16.19
N ARG A 25 -7.18 -1.24 17.47
CA ARG A 25 -6.08 -0.67 18.26
C ARG A 25 -4.74 -1.27 17.87
N VAL A 26 -3.76 -0.41 17.75
CA VAL A 26 -2.34 -0.78 17.70
C VAL A 26 -1.71 -0.39 19.02
N ARG A 27 -1.03 -1.32 19.66
CA ARG A 27 -0.35 -1.12 20.95
C ARG A 27 1.14 -1.36 20.78
N LYS A 28 1.94 -0.53 21.47
CA LYS A 28 3.38 -0.72 21.51
C LYS A 28 3.70 -2.13 22.05
N ALA A 29 4.49 -2.87 21.30
CA ALA A 29 4.88 -4.24 21.60
C ALA A 29 6.38 -4.39 21.87
N VAL A 30 7.22 -3.51 21.34
CA VAL A 30 8.67 -3.54 21.51
C VAL A 30 9.20 -2.20 22.01
N GLU A 31 10.37 -2.21 22.64
CA GLU A 31 11.02 -0.98 23.05
C GLU A 31 11.53 -0.18 21.84
N ILE A 32 11.65 1.11 22.05
CA ILE A 32 12.07 2.05 21.01
C ILE A 32 13.60 2.09 21.02
N GLU A 33 14.16 1.86 19.85
CA GLU A 33 15.59 2.01 19.65
C GLU A 33 15.91 3.33 18.94
N GLY A 34 16.97 4.00 19.40
CA GLY A 34 17.44 5.26 18.82
C GLY A 34 16.47 6.43 18.99
N ASP A 35 16.64 7.43 18.14
CA ASP A 35 15.93 8.72 18.20
C ASP A 35 14.69 8.79 17.31
N THR A 36 14.08 7.65 16.98
CA THR A 36 12.86 7.61 16.19
C THR A 36 11.69 8.30 16.89
N LYS A 37 10.82 8.93 16.11
CA LYS A 37 9.61 9.62 16.62
C LYS A 37 8.37 9.06 15.93
N PRO A 38 7.20 9.04 16.58
CA PRO A 38 5.96 8.69 15.89
C PRO A 38 5.63 9.72 14.81
N ASP A 39 5.02 9.27 13.71
CA ASP A 39 4.67 10.13 12.57
C ASP A 39 3.86 11.36 13.01
N THR A 40 2.93 11.18 13.95
CA THR A 40 2.11 12.27 14.51
C THR A 40 2.97 13.36 15.16
N TRP A 41 4.03 12.98 15.86
CA TRP A 41 4.97 13.93 16.45
C TRP A 41 5.76 14.67 15.37
N ILE A 42 6.25 13.95 14.37
CA ILE A 42 7.02 14.50 13.25
C ILE A 42 6.19 15.55 12.51
N PHE A 43 4.95 15.20 12.13
CA PHE A 43 4.06 16.13 11.44
C PHE A 43 3.70 17.35 12.31
N THR A 44 3.40 17.14 13.59
CA THR A 44 3.12 18.25 14.52
C THR A 44 4.30 19.21 14.62
N GLU A 45 5.54 18.69 14.69
CA GLU A 45 6.73 19.54 14.75
C GLU A 45 6.98 20.31 13.44
N ILE A 46 6.69 19.71 12.29
CA ILE A 46 6.75 20.42 11.00
C ILE A 46 5.71 21.54 10.98
N MET A 47 4.46 21.26 11.33
CA MET A 47 3.38 22.25 11.39
C MET A 47 3.73 23.42 12.27
N ARG A 48 4.26 23.17 13.47
CA ARG A 48 4.70 24.21 14.42
C ARG A 48 5.80 25.10 13.86
N ARG A 49 6.80 24.50 13.20
CA ARG A 49 7.90 25.25 12.55
C ARG A 49 7.44 26.05 11.34
N MET A 50 6.35 25.63 10.71
CA MET A 50 5.70 26.37 9.61
C MET A 50 4.73 27.47 10.10
N GLY A 51 4.67 27.71 11.41
CA GLY A 51 3.85 28.78 11.99
C GLY A 51 2.43 28.36 12.36
N TYR A 52 2.10 27.07 12.31
CA TYR A 52 0.83 26.54 12.76
C TYR A 52 0.99 25.90 14.17
N PRO A 53 0.51 26.55 15.24
CA PRO A 53 0.79 26.16 16.63
C PRO A 53 -0.06 24.97 17.11
N GLN A 54 0.07 23.82 16.45
CA GLN A 54 -0.64 22.61 16.82
C GLN A 54 -0.04 21.98 18.09
N PRO A 55 -0.84 21.57 19.09
CA PRO A 55 -0.38 20.81 20.24
C PRO A 55 -0.02 19.37 19.86
N HIS A 56 0.83 18.72 20.65
CA HIS A 56 1.06 17.29 20.52
C HIS A 56 -0.12 16.52 21.13
N LEU A 57 -0.99 16.01 20.28
CA LEU A 57 -2.13 15.19 20.68
C LEU A 57 -1.71 13.73 20.86
N THR A 58 -2.33 13.05 21.82
CA THR A 58 -2.25 11.61 21.94
C THR A 58 -3.02 10.92 20.79
N PRO A 59 -2.71 9.66 20.45
CA PRO A 59 -3.49 8.92 19.45
C PRO A 59 -5.00 8.83 19.78
N ALA A 60 -5.38 8.79 21.06
CA ALA A 60 -6.78 8.82 21.48
C ALA A 60 -7.43 10.17 21.12
N GLN A 61 -6.79 11.27 21.47
CA GLN A 61 -7.28 12.63 21.15
C GLN A 61 -7.40 12.85 19.62
N ILE A 62 -6.45 12.34 18.86
CA ILE A 62 -6.51 12.38 17.38
C ILE A 62 -7.71 11.56 16.88
N MET A 63 -7.96 10.37 17.43
CA MET A 63 -9.12 9.56 17.06
C MET A 63 -10.44 10.25 17.41
N ASP A 64 -10.52 10.93 18.57
CA ASP A 64 -11.70 11.69 18.97
C ASP A 64 -11.95 12.87 18.03
N GLU A 65 -10.89 13.57 17.59
CA GLU A 65 -11.01 14.63 16.57
C GLU A 65 -11.47 14.07 15.22
N ILE A 66 -10.89 12.95 14.76
CA ILE A 66 -11.37 12.27 13.56
C ILE A 66 -12.86 11.93 13.66
N ALA A 67 -13.29 11.37 14.79
CA ALA A 67 -14.69 11.01 15.05
C ALA A 67 -15.61 12.25 15.01
N SER A 68 -15.14 13.40 15.51
CA SER A 68 -15.92 14.64 15.55
C SER A 68 -16.17 15.27 14.17
N VAL A 69 -15.26 15.06 13.22
CA VAL A 69 -15.33 15.66 11.87
C VAL A 69 -15.70 14.66 10.78
N THR A 70 -15.78 13.37 11.12
CA THR A 70 -16.06 12.28 10.17
C THR A 70 -17.28 11.47 10.61
N PRO A 71 -18.48 11.74 10.09
CA PRO A 71 -19.71 11.08 10.54
C PRO A 71 -19.67 9.55 10.53
N SER A 72 -18.95 8.95 9.58
CA SER A 72 -18.78 7.50 9.51
C SER A 72 -17.91 6.91 10.62
N PHE A 73 -17.17 7.74 11.36
CA PHE A 73 -16.31 7.36 12.48
C PHE A 73 -16.85 7.87 13.83
N ALA A 74 -17.98 8.56 13.86
CA ALA A 74 -18.50 9.24 15.05
C ALA A 74 -18.72 8.34 16.29
N GLY A 75 -18.89 7.03 16.07
CA GLY A 75 -19.00 6.04 17.15
C GLY A 75 -17.70 5.33 17.51
N ILE A 76 -16.55 5.76 16.99
CA ILE A 76 -15.27 5.07 17.20
C ILE A 76 -14.37 5.94 18.10
N SER A 77 -13.94 5.38 19.21
CA SER A 77 -12.96 5.98 20.13
C SER A 77 -12.03 4.90 20.68
N HIS A 78 -10.87 5.30 21.21
CA HIS A 78 -9.98 4.36 21.89
C HIS A 78 -10.65 3.67 23.07
N GLU A 79 -11.42 4.43 23.88
CA GLU A 79 -12.17 3.89 25.00
C GLU A 79 -13.10 2.75 24.54
N ARG A 80 -13.86 2.95 23.48
CA ARG A 80 -14.77 1.95 22.96
C ARG A 80 -14.04 0.76 22.34
N LEU A 81 -12.96 1.00 21.59
CA LEU A 81 -12.15 -0.07 21.01
C LEU A 81 -11.47 -0.95 22.06
N ASP A 82 -11.22 -0.40 23.26
CA ASP A 82 -10.61 -1.10 24.39
C ASP A 82 -11.66 -1.73 25.33
N SER A 83 -12.96 -1.50 25.09
CA SER A 83 -14.04 -2.05 25.91
C SER A 83 -14.22 -3.56 25.78
N GLU A 84 -14.84 -4.18 26.78
CA GLU A 84 -15.22 -5.60 26.76
C GLU A 84 -16.25 -5.93 25.66
N GLU A 85 -17.11 -4.97 25.31
CA GLU A 85 -18.07 -5.11 24.22
C GLU A 85 -17.39 -5.38 22.88
N VAL A 86 -16.33 -4.64 22.56
CA VAL A 86 -15.56 -4.79 21.31
C VAL A 86 -14.54 -5.91 21.42
N ASN A 87 -14.04 -6.19 22.62
CA ASN A 87 -13.13 -7.29 22.97
C ASN A 87 -11.97 -7.48 21.96
N GLY A 88 -11.35 -6.38 21.55
CA GLY A 88 -10.22 -6.38 20.62
C GLY A 88 -10.55 -6.70 19.17
N GLN A 89 -11.80 -7.02 18.82
CA GLN A 89 -12.21 -7.32 17.45
C GLN A 89 -12.25 -6.09 16.55
N GLY A 90 -12.29 -4.88 17.13
CA GLY A 90 -12.41 -3.63 16.40
C GLY A 90 -13.82 -3.36 15.88
N LEU A 91 -14.01 -2.19 15.26
CA LEU A 91 -15.30 -1.72 14.76
C LEU A 91 -15.22 -1.43 13.27
N GLN A 92 -16.18 -1.93 12.50
CA GLN A 92 -16.25 -1.66 11.06
C GLN A 92 -17.01 -0.36 10.79
N TRP A 93 -16.36 0.59 10.14
CA TRP A 93 -17.03 1.82 9.71
C TRP A 93 -17.91 1.58 8.46
N PRO A 94 -19.01 2.32 8.22
CA PRO A 94 -19.59 3.36 9.07
C PRO A 94 -20.01 2.89 10.46
N CYS A 95 -19.62 3.69 11.46
CA CYS A 95 -20.04 3.54 12.84
C CYS A 95 -20.42 4.93 13.34
N THR A 96 -21.70 5.27 13.22
CA THR A 96 -22.20 6.66 13.23
C THR A 96 -22.59 7.18 14.61
N SER A 97 -22.61 6.31 15.63
CA SER A 97 -22.87 6.68 17.03
C SER A 97 -22.20 5.69 17.98
N LYS A 98 -22.11 6.07 19.25
CA LYS A 98 -21.52 5.22 20.29
C LYS A 98 -22.24 3.87 20.46
N ASP A 99 -23.54 3.81 20.19
CA ASP A 99 -24.35 2.59 20.29
C ASP A 99 -24.44 1.82 18.97
N HIS A 100 -23.83 2.33 17.89
CA HIS A 100 -23.87 1.67 16.58
C HIS A 100 -22.91 0.48 16.55
N PRO A 101 -23.37 -0.75 16.20
CA PRO A 101 -22.54 -1.96 16.28
C PRO A 101 -21.42 -2.06 15.24
N GLY A 102 -21.29 -1.08 14.37
CA GLY A 102 -20.47 -1.14 13.15
C GLY A 102 -21.29 -1.62 11.95
N THR A 103 -20.67 -1.61 10.77
CA THR A 103 -21.31 -1.96 9.50
C THR A 103 -20.53 -3.09 8.81
N PRO A 104 -20.82 -4.36 9.10
CA PRO A 104 -20.11 -5.49 8.47
C PRO A 104 -20.27 -5.54 6.96
N ILE A 105 -21.48 -5.25 6.45
CA ILE A 105 -21.80 -5.28 5.02
C ILE A 105 -22.27 -3.90 4.58
N MET A 106 -21.58 -3.34 3.56
CA MET A 106 -21.93 -2.04 3.01
C MET A 106 -23.15 -2.11 2.08
N HIS A 107 -23.90 -1.00 2.03
CA HIS A 107 -24.97 -0.78 1.05
C HIS A 107 -26.10 -1.81 1.09
N VAL A 108 -26.43 -2.34 2.26
CA VAL A 108 -27.60 -3.24 2.42
C VAL A 108 -28.88 -2.46 2.08
N GLY A 109 -29.61 -2.94 1.08
CA GLY A 109 -30.88 -2.39 0.62
C GLY A 109 -30.78 -1.11 -0.23
N LYS A 110 -29.80 -0.26 -0.03
CA LYS A 110 -29.59 0.97 -0.84
C LYS A 110 -28.16 1.51 -0.69
N PHE A 111 -27.72 2.28 -1.68
CA PHE A 111 -26.52 3.11 -1.55
C PHE A 111 -26.78 4.32 -0.65
N ALA A 112 -25.73 4.88 -0.05
CA ALA A 112 -25.83 6.09 0.77
C ALA A 112 -26.47 7.27 0.04
N ARG A 113 -26.26 7.38 -1.26
CA ARG A 113 -26.84 8.40 -2.16
C ARG A 113 -28.17 7.99 -2.81
N GLY A 114 -28.75 6.84 -2.44
CA GLY A 114 -29.96 6.29 -3.05
C GLY A 114 -29.62 5.31 -4.19
N LEU A 115 -29.87 5.69 -5.43
CA LEU A 115 -29.54 4.86 -6.61
C LEU A 115 -28.05 4.95 -6.97
N GLY A 116 -27.55 3.90 -7.59
CA GLY A 116 -26.22 3.89 -8.21
C GLY A 116 -26.13 4.93 -9.32
N TYR A 117 -24.97 5.54 -9.49
CA TYR A 117 -24.73 6.54 -10.53
C TYR A 117 -23.75 6.00 -11.56
N PHE A 118 -24.22 5.85 -12.79
CA PHE A 118 -23.40 5.47 -13.91
C PHE A 118 -22.74 6.70 -14.52
N ARG A 119 -21.43 6.68 -14.63
CA ARG A 119 -20.67 7.71 -15.35
C ARG A 119 -20.04 7.09 -16.58
N PRO A 120 -20.28 7.60 -17.77
CA PRO A 120 -19.56 7.16 -18.95
C PRO A 120 -18.08 7.54 -18.79
N ALA A 121 -17.21 6.59 -19.10
CA ALA A 121 -15.78 6.84 -19.19
C ALA A 121 -15.34 6.53 -20.61
N ALA A 122 -14.82 7.52 -21.31
CA ALA A 122 -14.21 7.31 -22.62
C ALA A 122 -12.87 6.57 -22.44
N TYR A 123 -12.61 5.62 -23.32
CA TYR A 123 -11.28 5.00 -23.37
C TYR A 123 -10.25 6.04 -23.85
N THR A 124 -9.17 6.18 -23.09
CA THR A 124 -8.00 6.95 -23.47
C THR A 124 -6.81 5.99 -23.53
N PRO A 125 -6.15 5.84 -24.66
CA PRO A 125 -4.99 4.97 -24.77
C PRO A 125 -3.84 5.50 -23.91
N SER A 126 -2.87 4.61 -23.63
CA SER A 126 -1.60 5.02 -23.00
C SER A 126 -0.94 6.12 -23.83
N MET A 127 -0.28 7.07 -23.17
CA MET A 127 0.50 8.12 -23.85
C MET A 127 1.72 7.55 -24.59
N GLU A 128 2.17 6.37 -24.22
CA GLU A 128 3.29 5.66 -24.83
C GLU A 128 2.80 4.28 -25.27
N LEU A 129 2.82 4.05 -26.57
CA LEU A 129 2.43 2.79 -27.20
C LEU A 129 3.67 2.15 -27.83
N PRO A 130 3.63 0.82 -28.09
CA PRO A 130 4.68 0.15 -28.83
C PRO A 130 4.88 0.76 -30.23
N ASP A 131 6.13 0.73 -30.69
CA ASP A 131 6.54 1.10 -32.03
C ASP A 131 7.64 0.15 -32.56
N GLU A 132 8.24 0.47 -33.71
CA GLU A 132 9.26 -0.38 -34.33
C GLU A 132 10.56 -0.47 -33.49
N GLU A 133 10.89 0.56 -32.71
CA GLU A 133 12.09 0.60 -31.88
C GLU A 133 11.85 -0.09 -30.51
N TYR A 134 10.63 0.04 -29.97
CA TYR A 134 10.20 -0.53 -28.69
C TYR A 134 8.92 -1.34 -28.87
N PRO A 135 9.01 -2.57 -29.40
CA PRO A 135 7.82 -3.32 -29.85
C PRO A 135 7.05 -4.02 -28.73
N LEU A 136 7.60 -4.08 -27.51
CA LEU A 136 6.97 -4.79 -26.39
C LEU A 136 6.29 -3.81 -25.42
N ILE A 137 5.13 -4.22 -24.91
CA ILE A 137 4.50 -3.56 -23.77
C ILE A 137 5.04 -4.16 -22.50
N MET A 138 5.67 -3.35 -21.64
CA MET A 138 6.07 -3.78 -20.30
C MET A 138 4.97 -3.50 -19.29
N MET A 139 4.49 -4.55 -18.66
CA MET A 139 3.63 -4.49 -17.48
C MET A 139 4.49 -4.58 -16.22
N THR A 140 4.12 -3.83 -15.18
CA THR A 140 4.78 -3.94 -13.88
C THR A 140 3.79 -4.39 -12.81
N GLY A 141 4.27 -5.15 -11.85
CA GLY A 141 3.42 -5.67 -10.78
C GLY A 141 4.18 -6.04 -9.52
N ARG A 142 3.47 -6.66 -8.61
CA ARG A 142 4.02 -7.13 -7.33
C ARG A 142 4.23 -8.64 -7.36
N ILE A 143 5.28 -9.07 -6.66
CA ILE A 143 5.44 -10.48 -6.27
C ILE A 143 5.02 -10.63 -4.80
N LEU A 144 4.64 -11.85 -4.43
CA LEU A 144 4.07 -12.14 -3.10
C LEU A 144 5.01 -11.80 -1.94
N TYR A 145 6.31 -11.97 -2.15
CA TYR A 145 7.30 -11.98 -1.07
C TYR A 145 7.78 -10.60 -0.65
N HIS A 146 7.73 -9.61 -1.55
CA HIS A 146 8.22 -8.27 -1.27
C HIS A 146 7.10 -7.25 -1.05
N TYR A 147 7.36 -6.34 -0.12
CA TYR A 147 6.43 -5.27 0.21
C TYR A 147 6.84 -3.95 -0.44
N ASN A 148 5.96 -3.40 -1.28
CA ASN A 148 6.19 -2.16 -2.04
C ASN A 148 7.52 -2.21 -2.80
N ALA A 149 8.39 -1.21 -2.63
CA ALA A 149 9.69 -1.08 -3.28
C ALA A 149 10.83 -1.83 -2.56
N CYS A 150 10.57 -2.94 -1.88
CA CYS A 150 11.53 -3.78 -1.14
C CYS A 150 12.26 -3.13 0.03
N ALA A 151 12.11 -1.85 0.30
CA ALA A 151 12.96 -1.11 1.24
C ALA A 151 13.11 -1.76 2.64
N MET A 152 12.14 -2.56 3.06
CA MET A 152 12.19 -3.33 4.32
C MET A 152 12.46 -4.81 4.07
N THR A 153 11.76 -5.42 3.14
CA THR A 153 11.79 -6.87 2.91
C THR A 153 13.10 -7.34 2.27
N ASP A 154 13.78 -6.49 1.50
CA ASP A 154 15.12 -6.73 0.98
C ASP A 154 16.20 -6.93 2.07
N LYS A 155 15.94 -6.46 3.28
CA LYS A 155 16.82 -6.66 4.45
C LYS A 155 16.58 -7.97 5.18
N THR A 156 15.69 -8.81 4.66
CA THR A 156 15.31 -10.10 5.28
C THR A 156 15.91 -11.24 4.46
N GLU A 157 16.97 -11.87 4.98
CA GLU A 157 17.72 -12.93 4.30
C GLU A 157 16.84 -14.07 3.80
N GLY A 158 15.88 -14.54 4.62
CA GLY A 158 14.97 -15.63 4.24
C GLY A 158 14.05 -15.26 3.06
N ILE A 159 13.66 -14.00 2.91
CA ILE A 159 12.89 -13.54 1.76
C ILE A 159 13.79 -13.48 0.51
N ASN A 160 15.01 -12.99 0.65
CA ASN A 160 15.96 -12.89 -0.45
C ASN A 160 16.42 -14.26 -0.97
N GLN A 161 16.42 -15.29 -0.15
CA GLN A 161 16.66 -16.67 -0.60
C GLN A 161 15.55 -17.19 -1.54
N ILE A 162 14.33 -16.65 -1.41
CA ILE A 162 13.17 -17.07 -2.21
C ILE A 162 13.03 -16.16 -3.44
N ALA A 163 13.23 -14.87 -3.29
CA ALA A 163 12.96 -13.85 -4.30
C ALA A 163 13.92 -12.65 -4.13
N GLY A 164 15.21 -12.88 -4.33
CA GLY A 164 16.26 -11.89 -4.13
C GLY A 164 16.72 -11.16 -5.40
N GLU A 165 16.15 -11.50 -6.57
CA GLU A 165 16.60 -10.95 -7.84
C GLU A 165 15.44 -10.44 -8.67
N SER A 166 15.66 -9.34 -9.41
CA SER A 166 14.75 -8.88 -10.43
C SER A 166 14.75 -9.82 -11.63
N PHE A 167 13.60 -9.96 -12.28
CA PHE A 167 13.47 -10.75 -13.49
C PHE A 167 12.50 -10.10 -14.49
N ILE A 168 12.63 -10.45 -15.75
CA ILE A 168 11.66 -10.14 -16.79
C ILE A 168 10.96 -11.43 -17.24
N GLU A 169 9.64 -11.45 -17.23
CA GLU A 169 8.85 -12.55 -17.74
C GLU A 169 8.49 -12.26 -19.20
N LEU A 170 8.89 -13.17 -20.10
CA LEU A 170 8.68 -13.09 -21.53
C LEU A 170 7.77 -14.21 -22.00
N ASN A 171 6.90 -13.92 -22.97
CA ASN A 171 6.16 -14.95 -23.66
C ASN A 171 7.10 -15.86 -24.44
N THR A 172 6.76 -17.14 -24.53
CA THR A 172 7.58 -18.16 -25.25
C THR A 172 7.81 -17.83 -26.72
N GLU A 173 6.81 -17.26 -27.40
CA GLU A 173 6.98 -16.87 -28.82
C GLU A 173 7.90 -15.70 -28.99
N ASP A 174 7.84 -14.72 -28.09
CA ASP A 174 8.70 -13.54 -28.14
C ASP A 174 10.13 -13.89 -27.72
N ALA A 175 10.31 -14.73 -26.70
CA ALA A 175 11.62 -15.26 -26.33
C ALA A 175 12.28 -16.00 -27.49
N GLN A 176 11.53 -16.84 -28.22
CA GLN A 176 12.01 -17.53 -29.41
C GLN A 176 12.44 -16.56 -30.54
N LYS A 177 11.61 -15.53 -30.81
CA LYS A 177 11.92 -14.52 -31.83
C LYS A 177 13.17 -13.70 -31.48
N LEU A 178 13.35 -13.42 -30.18
CA LEU A 178 14.49 -12.65 -29.68
C LEU A 178 15.76 -13.50 -29.46
N GLY A 179 15.63 -14.82 -29.53
CA GLY A 179 16.74 -15.75 -29.26
C GLY A 179 17.15 -15.80 -27.79
N VAL A 180 16.19 -15.57 -26.87
CA VAL A 180 16.41 -15.54 -25.41
C VAL A 180 16.02 -16.87 -24.81
N GLU A 181 16.90 -17.45 -23.98
CA GLU A 181 16.65 -18.68 -23.23
C GLU A 181 16.17 -18.38 -21.78
N ASP A 182 15.45 -19.32 -21.19
CA ASP A 182 15.03 -19.21 -19.79
C ASP A 182 16.24 -19.16 -18.86
N GLY A 183 16.24 -18.22 -17.94
CA GLY A 183 17.33 -17.97 -17.00
C GLY A 183 18.48 -17.13 -17.55
N GLU A 184 18.45 -16.74 -18.82
CA GLU A 184 19.48 -15.90 -19.43
C GLU A 184 19.44 -14.46 -18.89
N MET A 185 20.60 -13.82 -18.76
CA MET A 185 20.72 -12.42 -18.40
C MET A 185 20.51 -11.55 -19.65
N VAL A 186 19.45 -10.76 -19.66
CA VAL A 186 19.08 -9.92 -20.82
C VAL A 186 19.17 -8.43 -20.50
N SER A 187 19.41 -7.64 -21.53
CA SER A 187 19.38 -6.18 -21.48
C SER A 187 18.00 -5.68 -21.90
N ILE A 188 17.38 -4.88 -21.04
CA ILE A 188 16.03 -4.33 -21.23
C ILE A 188 16.18 -2.83 -21.41
N SER A 189 15.79 -2.33 -22.57
CA SER A 189 15.89 -0.92 -22.91
C SER A 189 14.54 -0.27 -23.11
N SER A 190 14.42 0.96 -22.65
CA SER A 190 13.29 1.85 -22.91
C SER A 190 13.81 3.21 -23.36
N ARG A 191 12.93 4.13 -23.74
CA ARG A 191 13.29 5.52 -24.05
C ARG A 191 13.96 6.26 -22.90
N ARG A 192 13.89 5.72 -21.66
CA ARG A 192 14.41 6.35 -20.43
C ARG A 192 15.72 5.77 -19.95
N GLY A 193 16.09 4.58 -20.39
CA GLY A 193 17.32 3.92 -19.95
C GLY A 193 17.31 2.42 -20.22
N THR A 194 18.40 1.79 -19.80
CA THR A 194 18.67 0.36 -19.97
C THR A 194 19.01 -0.26 -18.62
N ILE A 195 18.47 -1.44 -18.35
CA ILE A 195 18.77 -2.25 -17.18
C ILE A 195 19.07 -3.68 -17.60
N GLN A 196 19.57 -4.50 -16.68
CA GLN A 196 19.75 -5.93 -16.87
C GLN A 196 18.89 -6.71 -15.88
N ALA A 197 18.29 -7.79 -16.35
CA ALA A 197 17.55 -8.72 -15.50
C ALA A 197 17.60 -10.13 -16.11
N LYS A 198 17.31 -11.13 -15.25
CA LYS A 198 17.21 -12.52 -15.67
C LYS A 198 15.89 -12.76 -16.41
N ALA A 199 15.94 -13.40 -17.57
CA ALA A 199 14.72 -13.77 -18.30
C ALA A 199 14.03 -14.99 -17.67
N THR A 200 12.72 -14.92 -17.55
CA THR A 200 11.84 -16.06 -17.25
C THR A 200 10.92 -16.26 -18.43
N VAL A 201 11.01 -17.39 -19.10
CA VAL A 201 10.21 -17.70 -20.27
C VAL A 201 8.98 -18.49 -19.89
N SER A 202 7.79 -17.97 -20.13
CA SER A 202 6.54 -18.60 -19.71
C SER A 202 5.34 -18.26 -20.62
N TYR A 203 4.20 -18.87 -20.34
CA TYR A 203 2.91 -18.56 -21.00
C TYR A 203 2.05 -17.58 -20.22
N LYS A 204 2.56 -16.93 -19.18
CA LYS A 204 1.78 -16.03 -18.33
C LYS A 204 1.56 -14.65 -18.95
N THR A 205 2.43 -14.22 -19.83
CA THR A 205 2.25 -13.01 -20.65
C THR A 205 1.77 -13.40 -22.05
N ASN A 206 1.08 -12.47 -22.73
CA ASN A 206 0.71 -12.66 -24.14
C ASN A 206 1.89 -12.29 -25.05
N PRO A 207 1.89 -12.77 -26.31
CA PRO A 207 2.85 -12.28 -27.30
C PRO A 207 2.77 -10.74 -27.46
N GLY A 208 3.93 -10.09 -27.48
CA GLY A 208 4.04 -8.62 -27.50
C GLY A 208 4.00 -7.97 -26.11
N GLU A 209 3.86 -8.77 -25.05
CA GLU A 209 3.83 -8.28 -23.66
C GLU A 209 4.95 -8.94 -22.85
N CYS A 210 5.55 -8.14 -21.96
CA CYS A 210 6.47 -8.64 -20.95
C CYS A 210 6.07 -8.11 -19.58
N TRP A 211 6.58 -8.74 -18.52
CA TRP A 211 6.25 -8.36 -17.15
C TRP A 211 7.51 -8.28 -16.29
N MET A 212 7.57 -7.31 -15.40
CA MET A 212 8.62 -7.18 -14.39
C MET A 212 8.04 -6.83 -13.02
N PRO A 213 8.65 -7.33 -11.92
CA PRO A 213 8.36 -6.78 -10.60
C PRO A 213 8.94 -5.36 -10.49
N PHE A 214 8.21 -4.46 -9.81
CA PHE A 214 8.68 -3.09 -9.57
C PHE A 214 9.49 -2.95 -8.27
N HIS A 215 9.78 -4.06 -7.62
CA HIS A 215 10.36 -4.07 -6.26
C HIS A 215 11.86 -3.75 -6.21
N TYR A 216 12.62 -4.02 -7.24
CA TYR A 216 14.08 -3.94 -7.25
C TYR A 216 14.61 -2.68 -7.90
#